data_589dd5fe8e1e2ce17cf97a2cb08f8e06
#
_entry.id   589dd5fe8e1e2ce17cf97a2cb08f8e06
#
_cell.length_a   1.000
_cell.length_b   1.000
_cell.length_c   1.000
_cell.angle_alpha   90.00
_cell.angle_beta   90.00
_cell.angle_gamma   90.00
#
_symmetry.space_group_name_H-M   'P 1'
#
loop_
_entity.id
_entity.type
_entity.pdbx_description
1 polymer ?
#
loop_
_entity_poly.entity_id
_entity_poly.type
_entity_poly.pdbx_seq_one_letter_code
_entity_poly.pdbx_strand_id
1 'polypeptide(L)'
;MGGITMQNLLTKKGFLCDMDGVIYHGNRLLPGVQEFVAWLQKEHKKFLFLTNNSGKTQRELQSKLSRMGLDIDEKHFYTSALATAKFIADQMPGARAFVIGEPGLLNALYEQGITFDDVAPDYVIVGESLSYTYENICRAVRFVQNGARLIGTNSDLTGPTEQGLVPACRALVSPIELATGKAAYYVGKPNPLMMRTGLNILGCHSQDTAIIGDRMDTDIVAGIECGLDTVLVLSGVTSREEIGHFPYRPRLVLKGVGEIPAAKGLPSAASACIIDKDPGQVPQGAPDSKGQPPCLKGAAK
;
A
#
# COMPACT_ATOMS: atom_id res chain seq x y z
N MET A 1 -10.18 9.64 18.07
CA MET A 1 -11.11 8.64 17.51
C MET A 1 -10.83 7.32 18.22
N GLY A 2 -11.85 6.67 18.81
CA GLY A 2 -11.67 5.41 19.52
C GLY A 2 -11.28 4.28 18.58
N GLY A 3 -10.46 3.32 19.04
CA GLY A 3 -10.17 2.10 18.32
C GLY A 3 -11.43 1.28 18.04
N ILE A 4 -11.40 0.44 17.01
CA ILE A 4 -12.45 -0.57 16.79
C ILE A 4 -12.08 -1.84 17.54
N THR A 5 -13.12 -2.57 17.99
CA THR A 5 -12.92 -3.90 18.55
C THR A 5 -12.84 -4.94 17.41
N MET A 6 -12.26 -6.08 17.69
CA MET A 6 -12.30 -7.23 16.76
C MET A 6 -13.75 -7.58 16.39
N GLN A 7 -14.68 -7.48 17.34
CA GLN A 7 -16.09 -7.74 17.11
C GLN A 7 -16.68 -6.80 16.06
N ASN A 8 -16.34 -5.50 16.11
CA ASN A 8 -16.78 -4.54 15.10
C ASN A 8 -16.18 -4.86 13.72
N LEU A 9 -14.91 -5.30 13.66
CA LEU A 9 -14.27 -5.74 12.42
C LEU A 9 -15.01 -6.92 11.79
N LEU A 10 -15.42 -7.92 12.59
CA LEU A 10 -16.15 -9.10 12.10
C LEU A 10 -17.52 -8.74 11.50
N THR A 11 -18.13 -7.61 11.89
CA THR A 11 -19.42 -7.15 11.32
C THR A 11 -19.29 -6.45 9.98
N LYS A 12 -18.07 -6.06 9.55
CA LYS A 12 -17.87 -5.38 8.26
C LYS A 12 -18.32 -6.23 7.09
N LYS A 13 -18.85 -5.57 6.07
CA LYS A 13 -19.34 -6.20 4.83
C LYS A 13 -18.24 -6.30 3.77
N GLY A 14 -17.35 -5.31 3.72
CA GLY A 14 -16.28 -5.19 2.74
C GLY A 14 -14.88 -5.19 3.36
N PHE A 15 -13.93 -5.76 2.64
CA PHE A 15 -12.51 -5.80 3.01
C PHE A 15 -11.65 -5.42 1.81
N LEU A 16 -10.87 -4.36 1.95
CA LEU A 16 -9.78 -4.02 1.07
C LEU A 16 -8.50 -4.52 1.74
N CYS A 17 -7.73 -5.36 1.09
CA CYS A 17 -6.55 -5.97 1.70
C CYS A 17 -5.34 -5.70 0.82
N ASP A 18 -4.25 -5.19 1.40
CA ASP A 18 -2.97 -5.22 0.71
C ASP A 18 -2.49 -6.66 0.50
N MET A 19 -1.48 -6.85 -0.33
CA MET A 19 -1.00 -8.19 -0.70
C MET A 19 0.37 -8.51 -0.10
N ASP A 20 1.40 -7.76 -0.43
CA ASP A 20 2.74 -7.99 0.13
C ASP A 20 2.77 -7.62 1.61
N GLY A 21 3.29 -8.51 2.45
CA GLY A 21 3.30 -8.30 3.91
C GLY A 21 1.96 -8.60 4.60
N VAL A 22 0.86 -8.81 3.86
CA VAL A 22 -0.47 -9.14 4.38
C VAL A 22 -0.90 -10.54 4.00
N ILE A 23 -0.80 -10.89 2.73
CA ILE A 23 -1.21 -12.19 2.16
C ILE A 23 0.00 -13.10 1.96
N TYR A 24 1.08 -12.55 1.45
CA TYR A 24 2.31 -13.30 1.21
C TYR A 24 3.56 -12.46 1.48
N HIS A 25 4.69 -13.13 1.60
CA HIS A 25 6.02 -12.53 1.48
C HIS A 25 6.84 -13.35 0.47
N GLY A 26 7.35 -12.67 -0.58
CA GLY A 26 8.01 -13.37 -1.69
C GLY A 26 7.08 -14.37 -2.37
N ASN A 27 7.40 -15.66 -2.25
CA ASN A 27 6.63 -16.78 -2.80
C ASN A 27 5.99 -17.67 -1.73
N ARG A 28 5.75 -17.16 -0.52
CA ARG A 28 5.16 -17.90 0.60
C ARG A 28 3.97 -17.17 1.16
N LEU A 29 2.86 -17.88 1.37
CA LEU A 29 1.71 -17.35 2.12
C LEU A 29 2.11 -17.09 3.56
N LEU A 30 1.58 -16.01 4.11
CA LEU A 30 1.73 -15.69 5.52
C LEU A 30 0.80 -16.58 6.39
N PRO A 31 1.14 -16.81 7.66
CA PRO A 31 0.34 -17.65 8.55
C PRO A 31 -1.11 -17.17 8.67
N GLY A 32 -2.07 -18.10 8.58
CA GLY A 32 -3.49 -17.83 8.75
C GLY A 32 -4.19 -17.19 7.54
N VAL A 33 -3.51 -17.02 6.42
CA VAL A 33 -4.10 -16.44 5.20
C VAL A 33 -5.14 -17.36 4.58
N GLN A 34 -4.91 -18.68 4.54
CA GLN A 34 -5.87 -19.63 4.02
C GLN A 34 -7.17 -19.61 4.83
N GLU A 35 -7.07 -19.60 6.15
CA GLU A 35 -8.19 -19.50 7.08
C GLU A 35 -8.92 -18.16 6.93
N PHE A 36 -8.19 -17.07 6.76
CA PHE A 36 -8.76 -15.74 6.54
C PHE A 36 -9.57 -15.67 5.26
N VAL A 37 -9.04 -16.17 4.14
CA VAL A 37 -9.76 -16.19 2.86
C VAL A 37 -10.96 -17.14 2.92
N ALA A 38 -10.82 -18.32 3.52
CA ALA A 38 -11.92 -19.23 3.73
C ALA A 38 -13.03 -18.60 4.59
N TRP A 39 -12.67 -17.82 5.60
CA TRP A 39 -13.60 -17.05 6.41
C TRP A 39 -14.33 -15.97 5.59
N LEU A 40 -13.61 -15.18 4.78
CA LEU A 40 -14.23 -14.18 3.91
C LEU A 40 -15.27 -14.80 2.98
N GLN A 41 -14.94 -15.93 2.36
CA GLN A 41 -15.83 -16.66 1.46
C GLN A 41 -17.04 -17.26 2.19
N LYS A 42 -16.80 -17.93 3.31
CA LYS A 42 -17.86 -18.56 4.14
C LYS A 42 -18.87 -17.56 4.69
N GLU A 43 -18.39 -16.38 5.12
CA GLU A 43 -19.23 -15.30 5.65
C GLU A 43 -19.79 -14.39 4.57
N HIS A 44 -19.59 -14.73 3.30
CA HIS A 44 -20.02 -13.93 2.14
C HIS A 44 -19.56 -12.48 2.21
N LYS A 45 -18.34 -12.24 2.76
CA LYS A 45 -17.72 -10.93 2.79
C LYS A 45 -17.27 -10.54 1.40
N LYS A 46 -17.52 -9.29 1.02
CA LYS A 46 -16.95 -8.74 -0.21
C LYS A 46 -15.50 -8.37 0.04
N PHE A 47 -14.57 -8.77 -0.83
CA PHE A 47 -13.16 -8.45 -0.65
C PHE A 47 -12.45 -8.18 -1.96
N LEU A 48 -11.43 -7.35 -1.88
CA LEU A 48 -10.56 -6.98 -3.00
C LEU A 48 -9.13 -6.88 -2.49
N PHE A 49 -8.23 -7.54 -3.16
CA PHE A 49 -6.80 -7.41 -2.93
C PHE A 49 -6.27 -6.22 -3.70
N LEU A 50 -5.67 -5.26 -2.99
CA LEU A 50 -5.08 -4.04 -3.54
C LEU A 50 -3.57 -4.15 -3.53
N THR A 51 -2.91 -3.79 -4.63
CA THR A 51 -1.46 -3.73 -4.66
C THR A 51 -0.96 -2.51 -5.42
N ASN A 52 0.10 -1.88 -4.89
CA ASN A 52 0.82 -0.84 -5.62
C ASN A 52 1.69 -1.39 -6.75
N ASN A 53 1.93 -2.71 -6.77
CA ASN A 53 2.67 -3.32 -7.87
C ASN A 53 1.90 -3.18 -9.19
N SER A 54 2.51 -2.52 -10.17
CA SER A 54 1.95 -2.28 -11.51
C SER A 54 2.44 -3.29 -12.55
N GLY A 55 3.42 -4.10 -12.21
CA GLY A 55 4.10 -4.97 -13.18
C GLY A 55 3.33 -6.21 -13.57
N LYS A 56 2.37 -6.66 -12.75
CA LYS A 56 1.63 -7.91 -12.95
C LYS A 56 0.18 -7.69 -13.31
N THR A 57 -0.32 -8.51 -14.24
CA THR A 57 -1.74 -8.62 -14.57
C THR A 57 -2.50 -9.32 -13.43
N GLN A 58 -3.83 -9.16 -13.38
CA GLN A 58 -4.69 -9.89 -12.44
C GLN A 58 -4.52 -11.41 -12.58
N ARG A 59 -4.42 -11.91 -13.81
CA ARG A 59 -4.20 -13.34 -14.11
C ARG A 59 -2.86 -13.86 -13.60
N GLU A 60 -1.79 -13.07 -13.69
CA GLU A 60 -0.49 -13.44 -13.13
C GLU A 60 -0.50 -13.46 -11.61
N LEU A 61 -1.24 -12.53 -10.97
CA LEU A 61 -1.45 -12.53 -9.52
C LEU A 61 -2.26 -13.76 -9.08
N GLN A 62 -3.33 -14.09 -9.79
CA GLN A 62 -4.09 -15.32 -9.59
C GLN A 62 -3.19 -16.53 -9.67
N SER A 63 -2.41 -16.65 -10.76
CA SER A 63 -1.50 -17.78 -10.98
C SER A 63 -0.40 -17.85 -9.90
N LYS A 64 0.06 -16.72 -9.39
CA LYS A 64 1.02 -16.66 -8.28
C LYS A 64 0.40 -17.23 -6.99
N LEU A 65 -0.81 -16.81 -6.62
CA LEU A 65 -1.49 -17.29 -5.42
C LEU A 65 -1.89 -18.76 -5.53
N SER A 66 -2.35 -19.21 -6.69
CA SER A 66 -2.70 -20.61 -6.94
C SER A 66 -1.49 -21.54 -6.74
N ARG A 67 -0.29 -21.15 -7.21
CA ARG A 67 0.96 -21.88 -6.95
C ARG A 67 1.34 -21.96 -5.47
N MET A 68 0.87 -21.01 -4.66
CA MET A 68 1.05 -21.02 -3.20
C MET A 68 -0.10 -21.75 -2.46
N GLY A 69 -1.05 -22.35 -3.20
CA GLY A 69 -2.18 -23.09 -2.64
C GLY A 69 -3.38 -22.22 -2.24
N LEU A 70 -3.53 -21.05 -2.86
CA LEU A 70 -4.65 -20.15 -2.62
C LEU A 70 -5.34 -19.80 -3.94
N ASP A 71 -6.50 -20.40 -4.20
CA ASP A 71 -7.28 -20.15 -5.41
C ASP A 71 -8.24 -18.96 -5.21
N ILE A 72 -7.97 -17.89 -5.93
CA ILE A 72 -8.74 -16.64 -5.92
C ILE A 72 -9.01 -16.23 -7.37
N ASP A 73 -10.26 -15.92 -7.67
CA ASP A 73 -10.68 -15.41 -8.98
C ASP A 73 -9.97 -14.06 -9.28
N GLU A 74 -9.52 -13.87 -10.53
CA GLU A 74 -8.79 -12.67 -10.95
C GLU A 74 -9.54 -11.36 -10.69
N LYS A 75 -10.87 -11.36 -10.65
CA LYS A 75 -11.70 -10.20 -10.32
C LYS A 75 -11.48 -9.63 -8.91
N HIS A 76 -10.84 -10.40 -8.02
CA HIS A 76 -10.51 -9.97 -6.66
C HIS A 76 -9.18 -9.20 -6.55
N PHE A 77 -8.51 -8.92 -7.68
CA PHE A 77 -7.27 -8.15 -7.67
C PHE A 77 -7.47 -6.79 -8.32
N TYR A 78 -7.01 -5.75 -7.66
CA TYR A 78 -6.99 -4.39 -8.19
C TYR A 78 -5.61 -3.77 -7.98
N THR A 79 -4.91 -3.51 -9.08
CA THR A 79 -3.52 -3.03 -9.08
C THR A 79 -3.43 -1.54 -9.34
N SER A 80 -2.30 -0.92 -9.01
CA SER A 80 -2.04 0.47 -9.37
C SER A 80 -2.01 0.66 -10.90
N ALA A 81 -1.70 -0.38 -11.68
CA ALA A 81 -1.79 -0.35 -13.15
C ALA A 81 -3.24 -0.14 -13.61
N LEU A 82 -4.19 -0.93 -13.07
CA LEU A 82 -5.62 -0.79 -13.38
C LEU A 82 -6.16 0.57 -12.93
N ALA A 83 -5.73 1.04 -11.74
CA ALA A 83 -6.10 2.35 -11.24
C ALA A 83 -5.60 3.48 -12.16
N THR A 84 -4.35 3.37 -12.64
CA THR A 84 -3.73 4.34 -13.53
C THR A 84 -4.43 4.36 -14.89
N ALA A 85 -4.68 3.20 -15.47
CA ALA A 85 -5.35 3.09 -16.76
C ALA A 85 -6.76 3.69 -16.71
N LYS A 86 -7.54 3.33 -15.69
CA LYS A 86 -8.88 3.90 -15.48
C LYS A 86 -8.83 5.41 -15.27
N PHE A 87 -7.92 5.90 -14.43
CA PHE A 87 -7.76 7.34 -14.20
C PHE A 87 -7.53 8.10 -15.49
N ILE A 88 -6.59 7.63 -16.33
CA ILE A 88 -6.27 8.31 -17.60
C ILE A 88 -7.45 8.25 -18.56
N ALA A 89 -8.11 7.10 -18.71
CA ALA A 89 -9.28 6.95 -19.58
C ALA A 89 -10.43 7.87 -19.15
N ASP A 90 -10.65 8.05 -17.85
CA ASP A 90 -11.66 8.96 -17.31
C ASP A 90 -11.29 10.45 -17.55
N GLN A 91 -9.99 10.80 -17.58
CA GLN A 91 -9.53 12.17 -17.82
C GLN A 91 -9.47 12.51 -19.32
N MET A 92 -9.04 11.56 -20.15
CA MET A 92 -8.84 11.74 -21.59
C MET A 92 -9.09 10.40 -22.32
N PRO A 93 -10.33 10.12 -22.73
CA PRO A 93 -10.63 8.94 -23.55
C PRO A 93 -9.81 8.92 -24.84
N GLY A 94 -9.19 7.78 -25.16
CA GLY A 94 -8.34 7.64 -26.33
C GLY A 94 -6.98 8.32 -26.22
N ALA A 95 -6.52 8.65 -25.02
CA ALA A 95 -5.20 9.24 -24.78
C ALA A 95 -4.07 8.43 -25.39
N ARG A 96 -2.99 9.13 -25.77
CA ARG A 96 -1.75 8.54 -26.25
C ARG A 96 -0.68 8.60 -25.15
N ALA A 97 0.05 7.51 -24.96
CA ALA A 97 0.99 7.41 -23.87
C ALA A 97 2.36 6.86 -24.29
N PHE A 98 3.42 7.47 -23.80
CA PHE A 98 4.74 6.86 -23.70
C PHE A 98 4.84 6.16 -22.36
N VAL A 99 5.18 4.87 -22.35
CA VAL A 99 5.11 4.05 -21.15
C VAL A 99 6.46 3.39 -20.85
N ILE A 100 6.90 3.55 -19.61
CA ILE A 100 8.01 2.79 -19.01
C ILE A 100 7.38 1.88 -17.95
N GLY A 101 7.21 0.59 -18.25
CA GLY A 101 6.52 -0.34 -17.35
C GLY A 101 6.50 -1.77 -17.89
N GLU A 102 6.01 -2.66 -17.07
CA GLU A 102 5.89 -4.09 -17.34
C GLU A 102 4.51 -4.46 -17.93
N PRO A 103 4.31 -5.72 -18.39
CA PRO A 103 3.07 -6.15 -19.05
C PRO A 103 1.78 -5.84 -18.29
N GLY A 104 1.79 -5.86 -16.95
CA GLY A 104 0.62 -5.52 -16.15
C GLY A 104 0.11 -4.11 -16.44
N LEU A 105 1.02 -3.13 -16.54
CA LEU A 105 0.67 -1.76 -16.86
C LEU A 105 0.27 -1.61 -18.34
N LEU A 106 1.04 -2.21 -19.24
CA LEU A 106 0.76 -2.13 -20.67
C LEU A 106 -0.63 -2.70 -21.02
N ASN A 107 -0.96 -3.87 -20.47
CA ASN A 107 -2.27 -4.50 -20.70
C ASN A 107 -3.41 -3.65 -20.12
N ALA A 108 -3.26 -3.15 -18.89
CA ALA A 108 -4.29 -2.32 -18.27
C ALA A 108 -4.59 -1.05 -19.10
N LEU A 109 -3.56 -0.39 -19.63
CA LEU A 109 -3.71 0.79 -20.49
C LEU A 109 -4.38 0.44 -21.81
N TYR A 110 -3.94 -0.64 -22.44
CA TYR A 110 -4.51 -1.12 -23.71
C TYR A 110 -6.01 -1.46 -23.59
N GLU A 111 -6.40 -2.17 -22.52
CA GLU A 111 -7.80 -2.54 -22.25
C GLU A 111 -8.70 -1.31 -22.02
N GLN A 112 -8.15 -0.19 -21.57
CA GLN A 112 -8.86 1.09 -21.44
C GLN A 112 -8.81 1.96 -22.71
N GLY A 113 -8.31 1.43 -23.84
CA GLY A 113 -8.27 2.14 -25.12
C GLY A 113 -7.20 3.23 -25.20
N ILE A 114 -6.19 3.17 -24.33
CA ILE A 114 -5.03 4.07 -24.39
C ILE A 114 -4.05 3.52 -25.40
N THR A 115 -3.63 4.34 -26.35
CA THR A 115 -2.69 3.95 -27.39
C THR A 115 -1.26 4.32 -27.02
N PHE A 116 -0.29 3.50 -27.46
CA PHE A 116 1.12 3.80 -27.24
C PHE A 116 1.66 4.67 -28.37
N ASP A 117 2.32 5.77 -27.99
CA ASP A 117 2.84 6.75 -28.94
C ASP A 117 4.26 7.19 -28.54
N ASP A 118 5.19 6.98 -29.45
CA ASP A 118 6.60 7.28 -29.31
C ASP A 118 7.00 8.61 -29.96
N VAL A 119 6.04 9.39 -30.45
CA VAL A 119 6.29 10.64 -31.20
C VAL A 119 5.71 11.84 -30.45
N ALA A 120 4.43 11.81 -30.12
CA ALA A 120 3.73 12.93 -29.51
C ALA A 120 2.70 12.45 -28.46
N PRO A 121 3.14 11.82 -27.37
CA PRO A 121 2.23 11.31 -26.35
C PRO A 121 1.60 12.45 -25.54
N ASP A 122 0.37 12.23 -25.08
CA ASP A 122 -0.34 13.12 -24.16
C ASP A 122 0.11 12.90 -22.71
N TYR A 123 0.59 11.68 -22.43
CA TYR A 123 1.09 11.25 -21.11
C TYR A 123 2.42 10.51 -21.21
N VAL A 124 3.27 10.72 -20.22
CA VAL A 124 4.40 9.85 -19.87
C VAL A 124 3.99 9.08 -18.63
N ILE A 125 3.94 7.75 -18.70
CA ILE A 125 3.50 6.88 -17.61
C ILE A 125 4.67 6.00 -17.20
N VAL A 126 5.00 6.00 -15.91
CA VAL A 126 6.09 5.21 -15.35
C VAL A 126 5.56 4.31 -14.25
N GLY A 127 5.82 3.01 -14.39
CA GLY A 127 5.65 1.99 -13.36
C GLY A 127 6.98 1.33 -13.02
N GLU A 128 6.93 0.28 -12.18
CA GLU A 128 8.09 -0.59 -12.01
C GLU A 128 8.45 -1.22 -13.35
N SER A 129 9.75 -1.25 -13.67
CA SER A 129 10.23 -1.79 -14.93
C SER A 129 11.63 -2.40 -14.81
N LEU A 130 11.79 -3.59 -15.39
CA LEU A 130 13.07 -4.25 -15.55
C LEU A 130 13.85 -3.70 -16.76
N SER A 131 13.17 -3.01 -17.69
CA SER A 131 13.75 -2.41 -18.89
C SER A 131 13.96 -0.89 -18.76
N TYR A 132 14.26 -0.41 -17.57
CA TYR A 132 14.52 0.99 -17.28
C TYR A 132 15.90 1.40 -17.81
N THR A 133 15.94 2.15 -18.92
CA THR A 133 17.19 2.56 -19.61
C THR A 133 17.37 4.07 -19.62
N TYR A 134 18.61 4.54 -19.74
CA TYR A 134 18.92 5.95 -19.90
C TYR A 134 18.21 6.54 -21.12
N GLU A 135 18.13 5.81 -22.22
CA GLU A 135 17.43 6.26 -23.43
C GLU A 135 15.95 6.52 -23.17
N ASN A 136 15.25 5.61 -22.48
CA ASN A 136 13.85 5.78 -22.09
C ASN A 136 13.66 6.99 -21.16
N ILE A 137 14.58 7.24 -20.24
CA ILE A 137 14.55 8.44 -19.39
C ILE A 137 14.68 9.71 -20.25
N CYS A 138 15.64 9.75 -21.18
CA CYS A 138 15.84 10.90 -22.06
C CYS A 138 14.62 11.17 -22.94
N ARG A 139 13.95 10.12 -23.44
CA ARG A 139 12.70 10.24 -24.20
C ARG A 139 11.57 10.79 -23.34
N ALA A 140 11.39 10.24 -22.15
CA ALA A 140 10.40 10.70 -21.18
C ALA A 140 10.60 12.19 -20.83
N VAL A 141 11.83 12.61 -20.53
CA VAL A 141 12.17 14.02 -20.26
C VAL A 141 11.76 14.91 -21.41
N ARG A 142 12.11 14.56 -22.66
CA ARG A 142 11.73 15.34 -23.86
C ARG A 142 10.20 15.46 -24.00
N PHE A 143 9.46 14.36 -23.82
CA PHE A 143 8.00 14.39 -23.93
C PHE A 143 7.38 15.26 -22.84
N VAL A 144 7.84 15.15 -21.59
CA VAL A 144 7.36 15.98 -20.48
C VAL A 144 7.68 17.46 -20.72
N GLN A 145 8.87 17.80 -21.22
CA GLN A 145 9.22 19.17 -21.60
C GLN A 145 8.34 19.72 -22.73
N ASN A 146 7.93 18.85 -23.67
CA ASN A 146 7.05 19.19 -24.77
C ASN A 146 5.55 19.21 -24.39
N GLY A 147 5.22 19.02 -23.12
CA GLY A 147 3.86 19.18 -22.60
C GLY A 147 3.14 17.91 -22.21
N ALA A 148 3.71 16.74 -22.41
CA ALA A 148 3.11 15.49 -21.90
C ALA A 148 3.03 15.51 -20.36
N ARG A 149 1.92 14.98 -19.82
CA ARG A 149 1.67 14.91 -18.38
C ARG A 149 2.39 13.70 -17.77
N LEU A 150 3.11 13.90 -16.67
CA LEU A 150 3.87 12.84 -16.01
C LEU A 150 3.03 12.14 -14.96
N ILE A 151 2.88 10.82 -15.09
CA ILE A 151 2.14 9.94 -14.19
C ILE A 151 3.08 8.85 -13.65
N GLY A 152 3.07 8.65 -12.33
CA GLY A 152 3.63 7.47 -11.68
C GLY A 152 2.51 6.53 -11.22
N THR A 153 2.71 5.22 -11.36
CA THR A 153 1.70 4.25 -10.94
C THR A 153 1.52 4.23 -9.42
N ASN A 154 2.57 4.49 -8.65
CA ASN A 154 2.54 4.61 -7.19
C ASN A 154 3.69 5.48 -6.68
N SER A 155 3.62 5.89 -5.41
CA SER A 155 4.61 6.76 -4.78
C SER A 155 5.66 6.01 -3.95
N ASP A 156 5.76 4.69 -4.06
CA ASP A 156 6.71 3.89 -3.30
C ASP A 156 8.14 4.16 -3.77
N LEU A 157 9.04 4.43 -2.84
CA LEU A 157 10.46 4.67 -3.12
C LEU A 157 11.21 3.35 -3.33
N THR A 158 10.85 2.34 -2.54
CA THR A 158 11.48 1.03 -2.55
C THR A 158 10.45 -0.08 -2.45
N GLY A 159 10.78 -1.24 -3.02
CA GLY A 159 10.04 -2.49 -2.84
C GLY A 159 10.92 -3.55 -2.19
N PRO A 160 10.39 -4.38 -1.29
CA PRO A 160 11.13 -5.51 -0.72
C PRO A 160 11.22 -6.66 -1.71
N THR A 161 12.38 -7.29 -1.78
CA THR A 161 12.61 -8.55 -2.51
C THR A 161 13.34 -9.54 -1.61
N GLU A 162 13.43 -10.80 -2.04
CA GLU A 162 14.24 -11.81 -1.34
C GLU A 162 15.73 -11.45 -1.28
N GLN A 163 16.20 -10.57 -2.17
CA GLN A 163 17.60 -10.12 -2.26
C GLN A 163 17.85 -8.76 -1.59
N GLY A 164 16.82 -8.15 -0.97
CA GLY A 164 16.88 -6.84 -0.35
C GLY A 164 15.96 -5.81 -1.00
N LEU A 165 16.22 -4.53 -0.74
CA LEU A 165 15.42 -3.44 -1.27
C LEU A 165 15.81 -3.12 -2.72
N VAL A 166 14.79 -2.92 -3.55
CA VAL A 166 14.95 -2.44 -4.95
C VAL A 166 14.23 -1.11 -5.12
N PRO A 167 14.66 -0.26 -6.11
CA PRO A 167 13.93 0.94 -6.46
C PRO A 167 12.50 0.60 -6.91
N ALA A 168 11.51 1.32 -6.36
CA ALA A 168 10.12 1.24 -6.80
C ALA A 168 9.75 2.45 -7.69
N CYS A 169 8.48 2.58 -8.06
CA CYS A 169 8.01 3.50 -9.09
C CYS A 169 8.51 4.95 -8.88
N ARG A 170 8.39 5.52 -7.67
CA ARG A 170 8.82 6.90 -7.42
C ARG A 170 10.31 7.10 -7.61
N ALA A 171 11.13 6.12 -7.25
CA ALA A 171 12.58 6.19 -7.49
C ALA A 171 12.89 6.21 -9.00
N LEU A 172 12.10 5.52 -9.82
CA LEU A 172 12.25 5.51 -11.28
C LEU A 172 11.71 6.80 -11.94
N VAL A 173 10.68 7.41 -11.36
CA VAL A 173 10.13 8.70 -11.82
C VAL A 173 11.05 9.88 -11.49
N SER A 174 11.75 9.82 -10.35
CA SER A 174 12.54 10.93 -9.81
C SER A 174 13.54 11.57 -10.78
N PRO A 175 14.29 10.84 -11.63
CA PRO A 175 15.18 11.46 -12.62
C PRO A 175 14.44 12.33 -13.65
N ILE A 176 13.20 11.96 -14.00
CA ILE A 176 12.37 12.73 -14.94
C ILE A 176 11.86 14.01 -14.24
N GLU A 177 11.39 13.90 -12.99
CA GLU A 177 10.96 15.05 -12.19
C GLU A 177 12.11 16.05 -12.01
N LEU A 178 13.29 15.58 -11.62
CA LEU A 178 14.47 16.40 -11.40
C LEU A 178 14.95 17.10 -12.68
N ALA A 179 14.97 16.39 -13.83
CA ALA A 179 15.42 16.94 -15.09
C ALA A 179 14.44 17.95 -15.70
N THR A 180 13.13 17.79 -15.43
CA THR A 180 12.09 18.63 -16.04
C THR A 180 11.56 19.73 -15.10
N GLY A 181 11.80 19.61 -13.80
CA GLY A 181 11.19 20.46 -12.77
C GLY A 181 9.68 20.26 -12.62
N LYS A 182 9.09 19.20 -13.23
CA LYS A 182 7.66 18.91 -13.18
C LYS A 182 7.39 17.70 -12.29
N ALA A 183 6.51 17.86 -11.31
CA ALA A 183 6.10 16.78 -10.43
C ALA A 183 5.16 15.79 -11.14
N ALA A 184 5.32 14.51 -10.86
CA ALA A 184 4.40 13.47 -11.32
C ALA A 184 3.15 13.41 -10.44
N TYR A 185 2.04 12.99 -11.02
CA TYR A 185 0.85 12.58 -10.26
C TYR A 185 0.89 11.06 -10.04
N TYR A 186 0.84 10.64 -8.78
CA TYR A 186 0.90 9.25 -8.38
C TYR A 186 -0.50 8.71 -8.08
N VAL A 187 -0.90 7.61 -8.73
CA VAL A 187 -2.28 7.09 -8.68
C VAL A 187 -2.49 6.04 -7.59
N GLY A 188 -1.50 5.19 -7.35
CA GLY A 188 -1.55 4.12 -6.34
C GLY A 188 -1.66 4.64 -4.90
N LYS A 189 -1.82 3.73 -3.93
CA LYS A 189 -1.83 4.09 -2.51
C LYS A 189 -0.61 4.98 -2.15
N PRO A 190 -0.77 6.01 -1.34
CA PRO A 190 -1.91 6.37 -0.51
C PRO A 190 -2.98 7.22 -1.21
N ASN A 191 -2.94 7.41 -2.54
CA ASN A 191 -3.92 8.21 -3.23
C ASN A 191 -5.34 7.67 -2.98
N PRO A 192 -6.28 8.50 -2.47
CA PRO A 192 -7.65 8.07 -2.15
C PRO A 192 -8.44 7.59 -3.37
N LEU A 193 -7.98 7.89 -4.59
CA LEU A 193 -8.61 7.41 -5.82
C LEU A 193 -8.66 5.88 -5.86
N MET A 194 -7.57 5.21 -5.49
CA MET A 194 -7.50 3.74 -5.51
C MET A 194 -8.47 3.14 -4.48
N MET A 195 -8.58 3.74 -3.30
CA MET A 195 -9.53 3.30 -2.26
C MET A 195 -10.99 3.50 -2.70
N ARG A 196 -11.32 4.67 -3.25
CA ARG A 196 -12.69 4.95 -3.74
C ARG A 196 -13.10 4.02 -4.87
N THR A 197 -12.18 3.74 -5.80
CA THR A 197 -12.45 2.78 -6.88
C THR A 197 -12.64 1.37 -6.32
N GLY A 198 -11.82 0.95 -5.36
CA GLY A 198 -11.99 -0.33 -4.66
C GLY A 198 -13.36 -0.45 -3.96
N LEU A 199 -13.82 0.59 -3.28
CA LEU A 199 -15.16 0.65 -2.67
C LEU A 199 -16.26 0.52 -3.72
N ASN A 200 -16.12 1.19 -4.86
CA ASN A 200 -17.08 1.12 -5.96
C ASN A 200 -17.15 -0.30 -6.56
N ILE A 201 -16.00 -0.95 -6.76
CA ILE A 201 -15.92 -2.34 -7.24
C ILE A 201 -16.60 -3.28 -6.25
N LEU A 202 -16.37 -3.11 -4.94
CA LEU A 202 -17.02 -3.90 -3.91
C LEU A 202 -18.52 -3.58 -3.79
N GLY A 203 -18.99 -2.41 -4.23
CA GLY A 203 -20.34 -1.91 -3.97
C GLY A 203 -20.59 -1.81 -2.46
N CYS A 204 -19.63 -1.24 -1.72
CA CYS A 204 -19.70 -1.05 -0.28
C CYS A 204 -19.45 0.42 0.09
N HIS A 205 -20.06 0.87 1.19
CA HIS A 205 -19.77 2.16 1.78
C HIS A 205 -18.52 2.07 2.68
N SER A 206 -17.80 3.18 2.84
CA SER A 206 -16.58 3.25 3.68
C SER A 206 -16.86 2.81 5.13
N GLN A 207 -18.00 3.18 5.70
CA GLN A 207 -18.41 2.80 7.05
C GLN A 207 -18.57 1.28 7.25
N ASP A 208 -18.93 0.55 6.18
CA ASP A 208 -19.13 -0.91 6.19
C ASP A 208 -17.85 -1.66 5.75
N THR A 209 -16.77 -0.96 5.50
CA THR A 209 -15.54 -1.54 4.92
C THR A 209 -14.34 -1.30 5.82
N ALA A 210 -13.47 -2.30 5.91
CA ALA A 210 -12.16 -2.18 6.52
C ALA A 210 -11.06 -2.27 5.46
N ILE A 211 -9.97 -1.54 5.67
CA ILE A 211 -8.71 -1.78 4.97
C ILE A 211 -7.73 -2.50 5.89
N ILE A 212 -7.08 -3.52 5.37
CA ILE A 212 -6.04 -4.29 6.05
C ILE A 212 -4.74 -4.07 5.27
N GLY A 213 -3.72 -3.56 5.92
CA GLY A 213 -2.41 -3.30 5.33
C GLY A 213 -1.30 -3.42 6.35
N ASP A 214 -0.08 -3.45 5.88
CA ASP A 214 1.13 -3.57 6.69
C ASP A 214 1.93 -2.25 6.76
N ARG A 215 1.48 -1.23 6.01
CA ARG A 215 2.20 0.05 5.92
C ARG A 215 1.36 1.23 6.42
N MET A 216 1.97 1.99 7.32
CA MET A 216 1.37 3.23 7.84
C MET A 216 1.25 4.29 6.76
N ASP A 217 2.28 4.47 5.94
CA ASP A 217 2.43 5.54 4.93
C ASP A 217 1.65 5.32 3.64
N THR A 218 1.05 4.15 3.43
CA THR A 218 0.21 3.85 2.27
C THR A 218 -1.18 3.40 2.67
N ASP A 219 -1.32 2.22 3.28
CA ASP A 219 -2.62 1.59 3.56
C ASP A 219 -3.40 2.33 4.63
N ILE A 220 -2.72 2.63 5.74
CA ILE A 220 -3.38 3.21 6.91
C ILE A 220 -3.80 4.65 6.64
N VAL A 221 -2.92 5.47 6.06
CA VAL A 221 -3.27 6.85 5.73
C VAL A 221 -4.36 6.91 4.67
N ALA A 222 -4.28 6.09 3.61
CA ALA A 222 -5.33 6.04 2.59
C ALA A 222 -6.69 5.62 3.16
N GLY A 223 -6.69 4.65 4.09
CA GLY A 223 -7.89 4.23 4.79
C GLY A 223 -8.49 5.35 5.65
N ILE A 224 -7.67 6.06 6.40
CA ILE A 224 -8.11 7.20 7.22
C ILE A 224 -8.74 8.29 6.36
N GLU A 225 -8.07 8.68 5.26
CA GLU A 225 -8.55 9.73 4.35
C GLU A 225 -9.86 9.35 3.64
N CYS A 226 -10.10 8.06 3.44
CA CYS A 226 -11.34 7.55 2.84
C CYS A 226 -12.42 7.19 3.87
N GLY A 227 -12.17 7.37 5.17
CA GLY A 227 -13.14 7.06 6.23
C GLY A 227 -13.38 5.58 6.43
N LEU A 228 -12.40 4.74 6.11
CA LEU A 228 -12.42 3.29 6.34
C LEU A 228 -11.98 2.95 7.76
N ASP A 229 -12.38 1.80 8.26
CA ASP A 229 -11.75 1.22 9.42
C ASP A 229 -10.39 0.61 9.05
N THR A 230 -9.34 1.08 9.71
CA THR A 230 -7.96 0.71 9.36
C THR A 230 -7.42 -0.36 10.30
N VAL A 231 -6.90 -1.43 9.71
CA VAL A 231 -6.27 -2.56 10.41
C VAL A 231 -4.82 -2.67 9.94
N LEU A 232 -3.88 -2.40 10.84
CA LEU A 232 -2.47 -2.64 10.59
C LEU A 232 -2.11 -4.07 10.99
N VAL A 233 -1.46 -4.82 10.10
CA VAL A 233 -0.85 -6.10 10.41
C VAL A 233 0.67 -5.96 10.55
N LEU A 234 1.23 -6.58 11.56
CA LEU A 234 2.67 -6.53 11.86
C LEU A 234 3.47 -7.63 11.14
N SER A 235 2.86 -8.26 10.14
CA SER A 235 3.49 -9.32 9.35
C SER A 235 4.33 -8.81 8.17
N GLY A 236 4.35 -7.50 7.96
CA GLY A 236 5.06 -6.86 6.85
C GLY A 236 6.04 -5.79 7.28
N VAL A 237 5.95 -4.59 6.67
CA VAL A 237 6.97 -3.53 6.76
C VAL A 237 6.96 -2.79 8.10
N THR A 238 5.79 -2.36 8.58
CA THR A 238 5.72 -1.51 9.78
C THR A 238 5.82 -2.33 11.07
N SER A 239 6.82 -2.05 11.88
CA SER A 239 6.94 -2.61 13.24
C SER A 239 6.04 -1.88 14.23
N ARG A 240 5.83 -2.49 15.42
CA ARG A 240 5.00 -1.89 16.48
C ARG A 240 5.58 -0.56 16.97
N GLU A 241 6.89 -0.47 17.05
CA GLU A 241 7.64 0.70 17.52
C GLU A 241 7.48 1.88 16.54
N GLU A 242 7.48 1.60 15.24
CA GLU A 242 7.37 2.62 14.20
C GLU A 242 6.01 3.30 14.17
N ILE A 243 4.93 2.66 14.65
CA ILE A 243 3.60 3.26 14.70
C ILE A 243 3.63 4.62 15.42
N GLY A 244 4.44 4.73 16.49
CA GLY A 244 4.60 5.93 17.29
C GLY A 244 5.13 7.15 16.51
N HIS A 245 5.85 6.96 15.43
CA HIS A 245 6.49 8.02 14.64
C HIS A 245 5.50 8.74 13.71
N PHE A 246 4.32 8.16 13.44
CA PHE A 246 3.33 8.77 12.58
C PHE A 246 2.36 9.66 13.36
N PRO A 247 1.83 10.75 12.77
CA PRO A 247 0.88 11.66 13.42
C PRO A 247 -0.55 11.08 13.52
N TYR A 248 -0.77 9.87 12.99
CA TYR A 248 -2.05 9.15 12.98
C TYR A 248 -1.86 7.72 13.50
N ARG A 249 -2.97 7.04 13.78
CA ARG A 249 -2.97 5.69 14.33
C ARG A 249 -3.94 4.80 13.54
N PRO A 250 -3.61 3.50 13.34
CA PRO A 250 -4.60 2.53 12.86
C PRO A 250 -5.68 2.32 13.92
N ARG A 251 -6.88 1.95 13.52
CA ARG A 251 -7.96 1.65 14.46
C ARG A 251 -7.77 0.31 15.16
N LEU A 252 -7.06 -0.64 14.53
CA LEU A 252 -6.73 -1.94 15.09
C LEU A 252 -5.33 -2.36 14.64
N VAL A 253 -4.59 -3.05 15.51
CA VAL A 253 -3.29 -3.63 15.21
C VAL A 253 -3.33 -5.12 15.50
N LEU A 254 -2.95 -5.94 14.53
CA LEU A 254 -2.91 -7.40 14.59
C LEU A 254 -1.49 -7.91 14.27
N LYS A 255 -1.18 -9.12 14.68
CA LYS A 255 0.07 -9.78 14.25
C LYS A 255 0.01 -10.19 12.78
N GLY A 256 -1.19 -10.59 12.31
CA GLY A 256 -1.47 -10.99 10.93
C GLY A 256 -2.96 -11.25 10.74
N VAL A 257 -3.38 -11.45 9.49
CA VAL A 257 -4.80 -11.64 9.14
C VAL A 257 -5.44 -12.89 9.75
N GLY A 258 -4.63 -13.89 10.13
CA GLY A 258 -5.10 -15.11 10.78
C GLY A 258 -5.78 -14.88 12.14
N GLU A 259 -5.52 -13.75 12.80
CA GLU A 259 -6.21 -13.42 14.06
C GLU A 259 -7.71 -13.10 13.84
N ILE A 260 -8.11 -12.70 12.64
CA ILE A 260 -9.49 -12.32 12.33
C ILE A 260 -10.45 -13.52 12.42
N PRO A 261 -10.25 -14.63 11.69
CA PRO A 261 -11.10 -15.81 11.84
C PRO A 261 -10.99 -16.47 13.21
N ALA A 262 -9.81 -16.46 13.83
CA ALA A 262 -9.59 -17.04 15.16
C ALA A 262 -10.43 -16.37 16.26
N ALA A 263 -10.69 -15.08 16.14
CA ALA A 263 -11.47 -14.32 17.11
C ALA A 263 -12.97 -14.70 17.14
N LYS A 264 -13.48 -15.38 16.12
CA LYS A 264 -14.89 -15.79 16.05
C LYS A 264 -15.26 -16.86 17.10
N GLY A 265 -14.27 -17.59 17.61
CA GLY A 265 -14.45 -18.60 18.66
C GLY A 265 -14.28 -18.08 20.11
N LEU A 266 -13.90 -16.82 20.29
CA LEU A 266 -13.65 -16.24 21.62
C LEU A 266 -14.90 -15.55 22.16
N PRO A 267 -15.27 -15.74 23.47
CA PRO A 267 -16.34 -14.97 24.11
C PRO A 267 -15.99 -13.48 24.12
N SER A 268 -17.00 -12.62 23.98
CA SER A 268 -16.88 -11.16 23.73
C SER A 268 -16.05 -10.35 24.74
N ALA A 269 -15.73 -10.93 25.90
CA ALA A 269 -14.98 -10.27 26.98
C ALA A 269 -13.44 -10.30 26.83
N ALA A 270 -12.89 -11.15 25.93
CA ALA A 270 -11.44 -11.32 25.79
C ALA A 270 -10.81 -10.46 24.65
N SER A 271 -11.65 -9.77 23.87
CA SER A 271 -11.18 -8.95 22.73
C SER A 271 -11.01 -7.46 23.04
N ALA A 272 -11.19 -7.05 24.28
CA ALA A 272 -10.98 -5.66 24.68
C ALA A 272 -9.55 -5.46 25.18
N CYS A 273 -8.86 -4.57 24.55
CA CYS A 273 -7.54 -4.03 24.91
C CYS A 273 -6.36 -4.55 24.11
N ILE A 274 -6.03 -3.87 23.04
CA ILE A 274 -4.63 -3.63 22.72
C ILE A 274 -4.53 -2.25 22.03
N ILE A 275 -4.89 -1.22 22.76
CA ILE A 275 -4.20 0.06 22.70
C ILE A 275 -3.99 0.40 24.16
N ASP A 276 -2.95 -0.14 24.75
CA ASP A 276 -2.60 0.18 26.12
C ASP A 276 -1.31 0.95 26.19
N LYS A 277 -1.51 2.13 26.80
CA LYS A 277 -0.54 2.97 27.50
C LYS A 277 0.64 3.53 26.73
N ASP A 278 0.46 4.79 26.43
CA ASP A 278 1.50 5.79 26.29
C ASP A 278 2.66 5.52 27.30
N PRO A 279 3.91 5.29 26.84
CA PRO A 279 5.06 5.19 27.73
C PRO A 279 5.56 6.56 28.19
N GLY A 280 4.67 7.54 28.38
CA GLY A 280 4.97 8.93 28.68
C GLY A 280 4.47 9.49 30.01
N GLN A 281 4.33 8.67 31.07
CA GLN A 281 4.23 9.21 32.45
C GLN A 281 5.42 8.77 33.27
N VAL A 282 6.45 9.62 33.30
CA VAL A 282 7.49 9.64 34.33
C VAL A 282 6.81 10.10 35.62
N PRO A 283 6.91 9.35 36.74
CA PRO A 283 6.45 9.82 38.04
C PRO A 283 7.34 10.96 38.50
N GLN A 284 6.77 12.15 38.67
CA GLN A 284 7.39 13.21 39.46
C GLN A 284 7.26 12.86 40.95
N GLY A 285 8.40 12.86 41.64
CA GLY A 285 8.42 13.06 43.07
C GLY A 285 9.28 12.12 43.90
N ALA A 286 10.47 12.55 44.24
CA ALA A 286 10.94 12.67 45.62
C ALA A 286 12.44 13.06 45.70
N PRO A 287 12.93 13.66 46.80
CA PRO A 287 13.84 14.78 46.72
C PRO A 287 15.31 14.48 47.05
N ASP A 288 16.15 15.44 46.68
CA ASP A 288 17.48 15.83 47.18
C ASP A 288 18.27 14.92 48.13
N SER A 289 19.48 14.55 47.69
CA SER A 289 20.66 14.63 48.57
C SER A 289 21.94 14.76 47.75
N LYS A 290 22.51 15.94 47.85
CA LYS A 290 23.91 16.37 47.88
C LYS A 290 25.02 15.42 47.44
N GLY A 291 25.83 15.87 46.49
CA GLY A 291 27.18 15.38 46.23
C GLY A 291 27.85 16.13 45.08
N GLN A 292 28.68 17.10 45.42
CA GLN A 292 29.51 17.90 44.50
C GLN A 292 30.61 17.05 43.79
N PRO A 293 31.15 17.55 42.70
CA PRO A 293 32.09 16.86 41.81
C PRO A 293 33.55 17.05 42.24
N PRO A 294 34.49 16.36 41.69
CA PRO A 294 35.79 16.96 41.44
C PRO A 294 36.14 17.12 39.98
N CYS A 295 36.77 18.24 39.79
CA CYS A 295 37.38 18.82 38.65
C CYS A 295 38.52 18.05 38.01
N LEU A 296 38.64 18.22 36.70
CA LEU A 296 39.81 18.66 35.93
C LEU A 296 41.09 17.81 35.86
N LYS A 297 41.50 17.73 34.66
CA LYS A 297 42.80 18.04 33.94
C LYS A 297 43.07 16.92 32.94
N GLY A 298 43.38 17.11 31.71
CA GLY A 298 44.06 18.15 31.00
C GLY A 298 44.90 17.51 29.93
N ALA A 299 44.98 18.21 28.82
CA ALA A 299 46.10 18.29 27.88
C ALA A 299 46.30 17.19 26.80
N ALA A 300 46.08 17.59 25.59
CA ALA A 300 47.01 17.76 24.48
C ALA A 300 47.81 16.53 23.98
N LYS A 301 47.50 16.09 22.80
CA LYS A 301 48.35 16.25 21.61
C LYS A 301 47.55 15.98 20.36
#